data_19a7fed45911db48579861449a1046b0
#
_entry.id   19a7fed45911db48579861449a1046b0
#
_cell.length_a   1.000
_cell.length_b   1.000
_cell.length_c   1.000
_cell.angle_alpha   90.00
_cell.angle_beta   90.00
_cell.angle_gamma   90.00
#
_symmetry.space_group_name_H-M   'P 1'
#
loop_
_entity.id
_entity.type
_entity.pdbx_description
1 polymer ?
#
loop_
_entity_poly.entity_id
_entity_poly.type
_entity_poly.pdbx_seq_one_letter_code
_entity_poly.pdbx_strand_id
1 'polypeptide(L)'
;MEKYSLVVIFLLFNIISFGQIPGPSCNWYFGTNAGITFNSGSPVALTNGVLSTTEGVATISDNSGNLLFYTDGLTVYHRFHGLMTNGFGLFGDMSSTQSSIIVQKPGDPNIYYIFTSDNDVGPNGICYSTVDMSVGLGQVTSKNVQLKTPSCEKLCAVRHCNNQDVWVISHDWGNNTFTAWLVNSSGVGTSTSWSNTGAIINGVSQSAYGQLKASPDGRKLAACHYGTTTGGMNIVQIYDFNPATGFVSNGVTLHNQLGLYGVEFSPDGKVLYAGTNQGLLLQWNLCAGTLAQVQASRVQISNAGPFIGSIQRGPDGKIYVARNNTSLSVINNPNVVGLGCNYSDLSIPLANRPGRMGLPNFASFYVQPQFILPEPTIVCNTVNFSFPTSQSTGCLTQNIQYTYLWNFGDGQTSTEQNPTHEYLLAGVYNVSVTINGPCTSTTINKVVNVPPGGITVSLYTN
;
A
#
# COMPACT_ATOMS: atom_id res chain seq x y z
N MET A 1 -60.02 -15.37 29.00
CA MET A 1 -58.59 -15.38 29.43
C MET A 1 -57.75 -15.67 28.21
N GLU A 2 -57.34 -14.62 27.50
CA GLU A 2 -56.49 -14.73 26.36
C GLU A 2 -55.03 -14.87 26.82
N LYS A 3 -54.36 -15.91 26.35
CA LYS A 3 -52.91 -16.12 26.63
C LYS A 3 -52.13 -15.40 25.54
N TYR A 4 -51.47 -14.31 25.89
CA TYR A 4 -50.45 -13.69 25.05
C TYR A 4 -49.15 -14.48 25.19
N SER A 5 -48.69 -15.12 24.08
CA SER A 5 -47.34 -15.68 23.98
C SER A 5 -46.35 -14.57 23.63
N LEU A 6 -45.47 -14.26 24.54
CA LEU A 6 -44.36 -13.32 24.31
C LEU A 6 -43.27 -14.04 23.49
N VAL A 7 -43.12 -13.69 22.21
CA VAL A 7 -41.99 -14.15 21.38
C VAL A 7 -40.82 -13.21 21.63
N VAL A 8 -39.81 -13.68 22.36
CA VAL A 8 -38.56 -12.96 22.55
C VAL A 8 -37.66 -13.28 21.35
N ILE A 9 -37.54 -12.32 20.44
CA ILE A 9 -36.58 -12.41 19.33
C ILE A 9 -35.21 -12.03 19.89
N PHE A 10 -34.33 -13.02 20.08
CA PHE A 10 -32.89 -12.78 20.31
C PHE A 10 -32.25 -12.37 18.99
N LEU A 11 -32.05 -11.06 18.81
CA LEU A 11 -31.13 -10.55 17.80
C LEU A 11 -29.69 -10.87 18.25
N LEU A 12 -29.17 -11.97 17.73
CA LEU A 12 -27.73 -12.24 17.77
C LEU A 12 -27.04 -11.26 16.83
N PHE A 13 -26.55 -10.16 17.38
CA PHE A 13 -25.54 -9.37 16.69
C PHE A 13 -24.27 -10.22 16.57
N ASN A 14 -24.08 -10.87 15.41
CA ASN A 14 -22.79 -11.36 15.03
C ASN A 14 -21.89 -10.14 14.81
N ILE A 15 -21.09 -9.80 15.81
CA ILE A 15 -19.94 -8.92 15.61
C ILE A 15 -19.00 -9.71 14.72
N ILE A 16 -19.07 -9.45 13.40
CA ILE A 16 -18.07 -9.94 12.46
C ILE A 16 -16.79 -9.17 12.82
N SER A 17 -15.96 -9.78 13.65
CA SER A 17 -14.58 -9.36 13.81
C SER A 17 -13.93 -9.59 12.45
N PHE A 18 -13.69 -8.51 11.70
CA PHE A 18 -12.79 -8.54 10.56
C PHE A 18 -11.39 -8.80 11.11
N GLY A 19 -11.08 -10.07 11.33
CA GLY A 19 -9.73 -10.51 11.65
C GLY A 19 -8.86 -10.14 10.46
N GLN A 20 -8.04 -9.11 10.62
CA GLN A 20 -7.02 -8.77 9.63
C GLN A 20 -6.13 -10.00 9.44
N ILE A 21 -5.89 -10.39 8.18
CA ILE A 21 -4.93 -11.45 7.90
C ILE A 21 -3.53 -10.86 8.15
N PRO A 22 -2.74 -11.42 9.07
CA PRO A 22 -1.38 -11.00 9.30
C PRO A 22 -0.57 -11.03 8.01
N GLY A 23 0.42 -10.15 7.88
CA GLY A 23 1.22 -10.07 6.67
C GLY A 23 2.46 -9.20 6.80
N PRO A 24 3.23 -9.06 5.72
CA PRO A 24 4.53 -8.40 5.73
C PRO A 24 4.53 -6.95 6.23
N SER A 25 3.40 -6.25 6.18
CA SER A 25 3.25 -4.84 6.59
C SER A 25 2.55 -4.65 7.94
N CYS A 26 2.40 -5.69 8.77
CA CYS A 26 1.64 -5.60 10.02
C CYS A 26 2.35 -4.85 11.15
N ASN A 27 3.67 -4.81 11.17
CA ASN A 27 4.43 -4.08 12.19
C ASN A 27 5.15 -2.88 11.58
N TRP A 28 5.04 -1.73 12.22
CA TRP A 28 5.68 -0.49 11.80
C TRP A 28 6.57 0.02 12.92
N TYR A 29 7.84 0.29 12.62
CA TYR A 29 8.77 0.98 13.51
C TYR A 29 9.28 2.23 12.81
N PHE A 30 9.20 3.39 13.47
CA PHE A 30 9.51 4.68 12.87
C PHE A 30 9.79 5.75 13.94
N GLY A 31 10.21 6.93 13.52
CA GLY A 31 10.41 8.09 14.38
C GLY A 31 11.45 7.84 15.49
N THR A 32 11.18 8.31 16.70
CA THR A 32 12.04 8.10 17.87
C THR A 32 11.42 7.01 18.75
N ASN A 33 11.85 5.76 18.54
CA ASN A 33 11.38 4.57 19.26
C ASN A 33 9.86 4.35 19.19
N ALA A 34 9.20 4.89 18.16
CA ALA A 34 7.77 4.73 17.95
C ALA A 34 7.47 3.50 17.07
N GLY A 35 6.29 2.96 17.25
CA GLY A 35 5.80 1.88 16.39
C GLY A 35 4.31 1.62 16.61
N ILE A 36 3.72 0.91 15.65
CA ILE A 36 2.37 0.37 15.75
C ILE A 36 2.33 -1.04 15.17
N THR A 37 1.42 -1.86 15.65
CA THR A 37 1.10 -3.17 15.08
C THR A 37 -0.37 -3.26 14.72
N PHE A 38 -0.65 -3.98 13.63
CA PHE A 38 -2.01 -4.25 13.15
C PHE A 38 -2.45 -5.70 13.43
N ASN A 39 -1.64 -6.49 14.13
CA ASN A 39 -1.93 -7.91 14.38
C ASN A 39 -3.22 -8.19 15.16
N SER A 40 -3.80 -7.18 15.81
CA SER A 40 -5.11 -7.26 16.47
C SER A 40 -6.28 -6.75 15.61
N GLY A 41 -6.06 -6.43 14.34
CA GLY A 41 -7.08 -5.86 13.44
C GLY A 41 -7.25 -4.34 13.52
N SER A 42 -6.62 -3.69 14.50
CA SER A 42 -6.58 -2.23 14.65
C SER A 42 -5.18 -1.80 15.10
N PRO A 43 -4.72 -0.59 14.77
CA PRO A 43 -3.39 -0.14 15.15
C PRO A 43 -3.23 -0.03 16.67
N VAL A 44 -2.25 -0.72 17.22
CA VAL A 44 -1.86 -0.69 18.63
C VAL A 44 -0.42 -0.19 18.71
N ALA A 45 -0.16 0.77 19.61
CA ALA A 45 1.18 1.33 19.80
C ALA A 45 2.18 0.28 20.29
N LEU A 46 3.38 0.30 19.72
CA LEU A 46 4.56 -0.46 20.15
C LEU A 46 5.57 0.48 20.79
N THR A 47 6.14 0.08 21.93
CA THR A 47 7.09 0.89 22.71
C THR A 47 8.48 0.28 22.83
N ASN A 48 8.69 -0.87 22.17
CA ASN A 48 9.91 -1.66 22.23
C ASN A 48 10.90 -1.38 21.09
N GLY A 49 10.55 -0.52 20.12
CA GLY A 49 11.44 -0.11 19.04
C GLY A 49 12.63 0.71 19.56
N VAL A 50 13.78 0.60 18.89
CA VAL A 50 15.03 1.27 19.29
C VAL A 50 15.58 2.22 18.24
N LEU A 51 15.03 2.23 17.01
CA LEU A 51 15.49 3.16 15.98
C LEU A 51 15.12 4.61 16.34
N SER A 52 15.94 5.54 15.91
CA SER A 52 15.69 6.98 16.03
C SER A 52 16.07 7.67 14.73
N THR A 53 15.07 8.07 13.98
CA THR A 53 15.23 8.72 12.68
C THR A 53 14.24 9.87 12.54
N THR A 54 14.54 10.80 11.65
CA THR A 54 13.65 11.93 11.35
C THR A 54 12.66 11.62 10.25
N GLU A 55 13.05 10.81 9.26
CA GLU A 55 12.28 10.56 8.04
C GLU A 55 12.20 9.07 7.69
N GLY A 56 12.70 8.67 6.52
CA GLY A 56 12.42 7.39 5.90
C GLY A 56 12.90 6.16 6.68
N VAL A 57 12.08 5.13 6.67
CA VAL A 57 12.33 3.82 7.32
C VAL A 57 11.73 2.69 6.49
N ALA A 58 12.13 1.47 6.77
CA ALA A 58 11.48 0.27 6.28
C ALA A 58 11.37 -0.80 7.37
N THR A 59 10.27 -1.53 7.36
CA THR A 59 10.00 -2.65 8.27
C THR A 59 9.46 -3.82 7.47
N ILE A 60 9.77 -5.05 7.86
CA ILE A 60 9.22 -6.24 7.24
C ILE A 60 8.85 -7.28 8.28
N SER A 61 7.68 -7.90 8.09
CA SER A 61 7.21 -9.05 8.87
C SER A 61 7.05 -10.27 7.95
N ASP A 62 6.91 -11.45 8.53
CA ASP A 62 6.54 -12.65 7.77
C ASP A 62 5.04 -12.63 7.39
N ASN A 63 4.59 -13.65 6.65
CA ASN A 63 3.20 -13.78 6.24
C ASN A 63 2.24 -14.01 7.42
N SER A 64 2.76 -14.37 8.60
CA SER A 64 1.99 -14.53 9.84
C SER A 64 1.98 -13.25 10.68
N GLY A 65 2.59 -12.15 10.19
CA GLY A 65 2.66 -10.86 10.87
C GLY A 65 3.73 -10.78 11.96
N ASN A 66 4.65 -11.77 12.07
CA ASN A 66 5.76 -11.69 13.01
C ASN A 66 6.85 -10.79 12.44
N LEU A 67 7.35 -9.86 13.25
CA LEU A 67 8.46 -8.99 12.86
C LEU A 67 9.69 -9.82 12.47
N LEU A 68 10.29 -9.53 11.33
CA LEU A 68 11.58 -10.06 10.91
C LEU A 68 12.70 -9.08 11.26
N PHE A 69 12.67 -7.89 10.66
CA PHE A 69 13.63 -6.83 10.93
C PHE A 69 13.11 -5.47 10.45
N TYR A 70 13.81 -4.40 10.83
CA TYR A 70 13.53 -3.04 10.39
C TYR A 70 14.81 -2.20 10.31
N THR A 71 14.75 -1.07 9.60
CA THR A 71 15.93 -0.23 9.34
C THR A 71 15.53 1.23 9.11
N ASP A 72 16.41 2.15 9.49
CA ASP A 72 16.42 3.56 9.14
C ASP A 72 17.25 3.87 7.88
N GLY A 73 17.75 2.81 7.21
CA GLY A 73 18.65 2.93 6.06
C GLY A 73 20.13 3.02 6.43
N LEU A 74 20.47 3.18 7.71
CA LEU A 74 21.84 3.19 8.24
C LEU A 74 22.15 1.94 9.06
N THR A 75 21.13 1.49 9.84
CA THR A 75 21.25 0.37 10.78
C THR A 75 20.10 -0.59 10.61
N VAL A 76 20.38 -1.89 10.66
CA VAL A 76 19.37 -2.96 10.61
C VAL A 76 19.21 -3.56 12.00
N TYR A 77 17.97 -3.60 12.48
CA TYR A 77 17.58 -4.15 13.78
C TYR A 77 16.76 -5.41 13.58
N HIS A 78 17.14 -6.51 14.25
CA HIS A 78 16.41 -7.77 14.18
C HIS A 78 15.14 -7.74 15.05
N ARG A 79 14.30 -8.80 14.98
CA ARG A 79 12.99 -8.89 15.66
C ARG A 79 12.99 -8.70 17.17
N PHE A 80 14.11 -8.84 17.85
CA PHE A 80 14.27 -8.57 19.28
C PHE A 80 14.91 -7.21 19.55
N HIS A 81 14.90 -6.31 18.57
CA HIS A 81 15.32 -4.91 18.65
C HIS A 81 16.84 -4.69 18.91
N GLY A 82 17.64 -5.73 18.78
CA GLY A 82 19.09 -5.62 18.79
C GLY A 82 19.65 -5.34 17.40
N LEU A 83 20.91 -4.90 17.35
CA LEU A 83 21.65 -4.73 16.10
C LEU A 83 21.79 -6.09 15.39
N MET A 84 21.37 -6.16 14.13
CA MET A 84 21.57 -7.35 13.30
C MET A 84 23.07 -7.55 13.01
N THR A 85 23.51 -8.80 12.93
CA THR A 85 24.90 -9.12 12.58
C THR A 85 25.31 -8.39 11.29
N ASN A 86 26.42 -7.63 11.33
CA ASN A 86 26.91 -6.77 10.25
C ASN A 86 25.89 -5.72 9.76
N GLY A 87 24.88 -5.38 10.55
CA GLY A 87 23.74 -4.51 10.18
C GLY A 87 23.98 -3.01 10.33
N PHE A 88 25.22 -2.55 10.53
CA PHE A 88 25.55 -1.13 10.68
C PHE A 88 26.31 -0.61 9.46
N GLY A 89 26.11 0.68 9.13
CA GLY A 89 26.84 1.37 8.08
C GLY A 89 26.30 1.13 6.67
N LEU A 90 24.98 1.04 6.54
CA LEU A 90 24.31 1.12 5.24
C LEU A 90 24.34 2.57 4.75
N PHE A 91 24.19 2.79 3.43
CA PHE A 91 24.31 4.08 2.77
C PHE A 91 22.94 4.78 2.50
N GLY A 92 21.99 4.62 3.43
CA GLY A 92 20.87 5.53 3.52
C GLY A 92 21.20 6.76 4.38
N ASP A 93 20.19 7.55 4.72
CA ASP A 93 20.32 8.68 5.63
C ASP A 93 19.06 8.87 6.49
N MET A 94 19.23 9.30 7.74
CA MET A 94 18.12 9.51 8.68
C MET A 94 17.17 10.64 8.28
N SER A 95 17.60 11.50 7.36
CA SER A 95 16.86 12.64 6.82
C SER A 95 16.43 12.43 5.37
N SER A 96 16.73 11.27 4.77
CA SER A 96 16.21 10.95 3.43
C SER A 96 14.73 10.59 3.51
N THR A 97 13.90 11.22 2.66
CA THR A 97 12.44 11.07 2.64
C THR A 97 12.00 9.60 2.57
N GLN A 98 12.66 8.80 1.73
CA GLN A 98 12.46 7.36 1.61
C GLN A 98 13.82 6.66 1.73
N SER A 99 14.44 6.78 2.90
CA SER A 99 15.78 6.27 3.21
C SER A 99 15.99 4.81 2.83
N SER A 100 14.91 4.00 2.91
CA SER A 100 15.00 2.57 2.59
C SER A 100 13.69 1.96 2.11
N ILE A 101 13.80 0.82 1.40
CA ILE A 101 12.71 -0.10 1.10
C ILE A 101 13.23 -1.54 1.12
N ILE A 102 12.42 -2.47 1.66
CA ILE A 102 12.79 -3.89 1.78
C ILE A 102 12.02 -4.70 0.73
N VAL A 103 12.75 -5.55 -0.01
CA VAL A 103 12.21 -6.46 -1.02
C VAL A 103 12.74 -7.86 -0.76
N GLN A 104 11.85 -8.85 -0.63
CA GLN A 104 12.22 -10.25 -0.55
C GLN A 104 12.69 -10.75 -1.92
N LYS A 105 13.76 -11.55 -1.95
CA LYS A 105 14.23 -12.18 -3.18
C LYS A 105 13.18 -13.15 -3.73
N PRO A 106 12.75 -13.01 -4.97
CA PRO A 106 11.86 -13.98 -5.61
C PRO A 106 12.43 -15.40 -5.58
N GLY A 107 11.62 -16.36 -5.15
CA GLY A 107 12.02 -17.77 -5.06
C GLY A 107 12.87 -18.14 -3.85
N ASP A 108 13.24 -17.18 -2.97
CA ASP A 108 14.01 -17.48 -1.75
C ASP A 108 13.42 -16.73 -0.56
N PRO A 109 12.74 -17.41 0.37
CA PRO A 109 12.05 -16.78 1.49
C PRO A 109 12.98 -16.21 2.56
N ASN A 110 14.28 -16.56 2.53
CA ASN A 110 15.24 -16.15 3.55
C ASN A 110 16.08 -14.94 3.13
N ILE A 111 16.14 -14.61 1.85
CA ILE A 111 16.97 -13.51 1.35
C ILE A 111 16.13 -12.26 1.10
N TYR A 112 16.60 -11.14 1.62
CA TYR A 112 16.00 -9.82 1.47
C TYR A 112 17.04 -8.83 0.97
N TYR A 113 16.58 -7.87 0.17
CA TYR A 113 17.36 -6.73 -0.27
C TYR A 113 16.82 -5.46 0.42
N ILE A 114 17.72 -4.71 1.03
CA ILE A 114 17.45 -3.36 1.53
C ILE A 114 17.99 -2.39 0.49
N PHE A 115 17.13 -1.73 -0.24
CA PHE A 115 17.55 -0.59 -1.08
C PHE A 115 17.57 0.65 -0.21
N THR A 116 18.61 1.46 -0.37
CA THR A 116 18.79 2.71 0.37
C THR A 116 18.94 3.89 -0.57
N SER A 117 18.52 5.05 -0.11
CA SER A 117 18.65 6.35 -0.78
C SER A 117 19.38 7.32 0.13
N ASP A 118 20.44 7.92 -0.41
CA ASP A 118 21.17 9.01 0.26
C ASP A 118 20.32 10.29 0.32
N ASN A 119 20.63 11.22 1.22
CA ASN A 119 19.92 12.50 1.28
C ASN A 119 20.62 13.59 0.43
N ASP A 120 19.91 14.68 0.20
CA ASP A 120 20.45 15.92 -0.42
C ASP A 120 21.27 15.68 -1.71
N VAL A 121 20.88 14.67 -2.51
CA VAL A 121 21.61 14.29 -3.72
C VAL A 121 23.04 13.81 -3.41
N GLY A 122 23.22 13.21 -2.26
CA GLY A 122 24.53 12.75 -1.77
C GLY A 122 25.22 11.73 -2.67
N PRO A 123 26.51 11.50 -2.45
CA PRO A 123 27.35 10.72 -3.37
C PRO A 123 27.03 9.23 -3.41
N ASN A 124 26.36 8.70 -2.38
CA ASN A 124 25.97 7.29 -2.35
C ASN A 124 24.80 6.98 -3.26
N GLY A 125 23.89 7.97 -3.48
CA GLY A 125 22.72 7.82 -4.35
C GLY A 125 21.82 6.65 -3.94
N ILE A 126 21.52 5.74 -4.88
CA ILE A 126 20.79 4.51 -4.62
C ILE A 126 21.75 3.35 -4.50
N CYS A 127 21.70 2.65 -3.37
CA CYS A 127 22.47 1.42 -3.11
C CYS A 127 21.53 0.27 -2.72
N TYR A 128 22.05 -0.96 -2.69
CA TYR A 128 21.37 -2.05 -2.01
C TYR A 128 22.32 -2.87 -1.13
N SER A 129 21.77 -3.49 -0.10
CA SER A 129 22.42 -4.42 0.79
C SER A 129 21.60 -5.72 0.87
N THR A 130 22.26 -6.85 1.13
CA THR A 130 21.63 -8.17 1.20
C THR A 130 21.53 -8.64 2.65
N VAL A 131 20.36 -9.10 3.06
CA VAL A 131 20.09 -9.71 4.37
C VAL A 131 19.75 -11.18 4.16
N ASP A 132 20.41 -12.05 4.92
CA ASP A 132 20.14 -13.48 5.00
C ASP A 132 19.49 -13.82 6.35
N MET A 133 18.23 -14.24 6.32
CA MET A 133 17.42 -14.62 7.49
C MET A 133 17.51 -16.12 7.82
N SER A 134 18.25 -16.92 7.04
CA SER A 134 18.47 -18.35 7.34
C SER A 134 19.41 -18.59 8.53
N VAL A 135 20.15 -17.56 8.94
CA VAL A 135 21.16 -17.65 10.00
C VAL A 135 20.72 -16.85 11.23
N GLY A 136 20.44 -17.53 12.34
CA GLY A 136 20.16 -16.94 13.65
C GLY A 136 19.02 -15.93 13.66
N LEU A 137 19.33 -14.66 13.92
CA LEU A 137 18.39 -13.53 13.88
C LEU A 137 18.51 -12.70 12.60
N GLY A 138 19.20 -13.23 11.60
CA GLY A 138 19.54 -12.56 10.35
C GLY A 138 20.95 -11.94 10.38
N GLN A 139 21.53 -11.80 9.21
CA GLN A 139 22.80 -11.11 9.01
C GLN A 139 22.82 -10.34 7.69
N VAL A 140 23.53 -9.21 7.66
CA VAL A 140 23.82 -8.49 6.43
C VAL A 140 25.06 -9.13 5.78
N THR A 141 24.87 -9.76 4.62
CA THR A 141 25.92 -10.54 3.93
C THR A 141 26.68 -9.71 2.91
N SER A 142 26.06 -8.70 2.33
CA SER A 142 26.67 -7.74 1.41
C SER A 142 26.08 -6.35 1.66
N LYS A 143 26.92 -5.31 1.56
CA LYS A 143 26.49 -3.93 1.83
C LYS A 143 26.84 -2.99 0.70
N ASN A 144 25.94 -2.01 0.49
CA ASN A 144 26.23 -0.76 -0.21
C ASN A 144 26.67 -0.96 -1.66
N VAL A 145 26.07 -1.94 -2.35
CA VAL A 145 26.26 -2.09 -3.79
C VAL A 145 25.58 -0.92 -4.47
N GLN A 146 26.36 0.03 -4.98
CA GLN A 146 25.84 1.24 -5.61
C GLN A 146 25.19 0.92 -6.96
N LEU A 147 23.98 1.41 -7.16
CA LEU A 147 23.20 1.24 -8.38
C LEU A 147 23.15 2.50 -9.23
N LYS A 148 23.02 3.67 -8.56
CA LYS A 148 22.81 4.94 -9.26
C LYS A 148 23.21 6.13 -8.41
N THR A 149 23.92 7.10 -9.01
CA THR A 149 24.16 8.44 -8.48
C THR A 149 24.35 9.42 -9.66
N PRO A 150 23.89 10.68 -9.56
CA PRO A 150 23.04 11.24 -8.51
C PRO A 150 21.57 10.78 -8.60
N SER A 151 20.86 10.79 -7.50
CA SER A 151 19.44 10.37 -7.42
C SER A 151 18.62 11.27 -6.49
N CYS A 152 17.30 11.24 -6.67
CA CYS A 152 16.37 11.80 -5.70
C CYS A 152 16.15 10.83 -4.53
N GLU A 153 15.60 11.33 -3.42
CA GLU A 153 15.24 10.56 -2.21
C GLU A 153 13.94 9.76 -2.39
N LYS A 154 13.86 8.99 -3.46
CA LYS A 154 12.63 8.33 -3.90
C LYS A 154 12.86 6.85 -4.16
N LEU A 155 12.14 6.01 -3.42
CA LEU A 155 12.18 4.57 -3.58
C LEU A 155 10.75 4.01 -3.57
N CYS A 156 10.41 3.26 -4.61
CA CYS A 156 9.15 2.55 -4.73
C CYS A 156 9.40 1.13 -5.25
N ALA A 157 8.57 0.16 -4.85
CA ALA A 157 8.67 -1.19 -5.39
C ALA A 157 7.31 -1.71 -5.83
N VAL A 158 7.28 -2.30 -7.04
CA VAL A 158 6.08 -2.77 -7.74
C VAL A 158 6.30 -4.20 -8.21
N ARG A 159 5.28 -5.04 -8.11
CA ARG A 159 5.34 -6.41 -8.64
C ARG A 159 5.40 -6.40 -10.17
N HIS A 160 6.31 -7.23 -10.72
CA HIS A 160 6.35 -7.49 -12.17
C HIS A 160 5.13 -8.29 -12.62
N CYS A 161 4.76 -8.20 -13.91
CA CYS A 161 3.62 -8.91 -14.51
C CYS A 161 3.65 -10.44 -14.38
N ASN A 162 4.81 -11.06 -14.13
CA ASN A 162 4.92 -12.50 -13.90
C ASN A 162 4.52 -12.93 -12.48
N ASN A 163 4.09 -11.99 -11.62
CA ASN A 163 3.71 -12.19 -10.22
C ASN A 163 4.81 -12.76 -9.30
N GLN A 164 6.04 -12.80 -9.76
CA GLN A 164 7.19 -13.29 -8.99
C GLN A 164 8.21 -12.19 -8.79
N ASP A 165 8.68 -11.58 -9.87
CA ASP A 165 9.72 -10.57 -9.85
C ASP A 165 9.21 -9.21 -9.35
N VAL A 166 10.12 -8.33 -9.01
CA VAL A 166 9.81 -7.01 -8.44
C VAL A 166 10.65 -5.93 -9.13
N TRP A 167 9.99 -4.87 -9.55
CA TRP A 167 10.66 -3.63 -9.95
C TRP A 167 10.91 -2.75 -8.73
N VAL A 168 12.15 -2.29 -8.55
CA VAL A 168 12.50 -1.19 -7.64
C VAL A 168 12.79 0.04 -8.47
N ILE A 169 12.15 1.15 -8.14
CA ILE A 169 12.08 2.35 -8.98
C ILE A 169 12.57 3.55 -8.17
N SER A 170 13.42 4.36 -8.80
CA SER A 170 13.83 5.67 -8.30
C SER A 170 13.77 6.72 -9.40
N HIS A 171 13.81 8.00 -9.02
CA HIS A 171 13.93 9.14 -9.91
C HIS A 171 15.36 9.68 -9.86
N ASP A 172 15.98 9.87 -11.02
CA ASP A 172 17.32 10.45 -11.13
C ASP A 172 17.29 11.95 -10.76
N TRP A 173 18.42 12.47 -10.35
CA TRP A 173 18.59 13.90 -10.15
C TRP A 173 19.18 14.58 -11.38
N GLY A 174 18.81 15.83 -11.61
CA GLY A 174 19.29 16.68 -12.71
C GLY A 174 18.55 16.49 -14.04
N ASN A 175 17.60 15.59 -14.10
CA ASN A 175 16.84 15.27 -15.31
C ASN A 175 15.41 14.81 -14.99
N ASN A 176 14.70 14.19 -15.93
CA ASN A 176 13.35 13.63 -15.77
C ASN A 176 13.35 12.10 -15.97
N THR A 177 14.43 11.44 -15.63
CA THR A 177 14.60 9.99 -15.80
C THR A 177 14.14 9.23 -14.58
N PHE A 178 13.31 8.23 -14.79
CA PHE A 178 13.09 7.14 -13.84
C PHE A 178 14.00 5.98 -14.18
N THR A 179 14.64 5.41 -13.18
CA THR A 179 15.41 4.16 -13.28
C THR A 179 14.69 3.07 -12.50
N ALA A 180 14.42 1.93 -13.16
CA ALA A 180 13.79 0.77 -12.54
C ALA A 180 14.71 -0.46 -12.66
N TRP A 181 15.00 -1.12 -11.54
CA TRP A 181 15.81 -2.34 -11.44
C TRP A 181 14.93 -3.54 -11.21
N LEU A 182 15.13 -4.60 -12.00
CA LEU A 182 14.41 -5.86 -11.82
C LEU A 182 15.10 -6.72 -10.76
N VAL A 183 14.36 -7.07 -9.73
CA VAL A 183 14.74 -8.07 -8.71
C VAL A 183 14.04 -9.37 -9.06
N ASN A 184 14.81 -10.43 -9.30
CA ASN A 184 14.30 -11.76 -9.67
C ASN A 184 14.98 -12.87 -8.87
N SER A 185 14.76 -14.13 -9.21
CA SER A 185 15.35 -15.29 -8.53
C SER A 185 16.89 -15.33 -8.61
N SER A 186 17.50 -14.65 -9.59
CA SER A 186 18.97 -14.50 -9.68
C SER A 186 19.51 -13.34 -8.83
N GLY A 187 18.63 -12.45 -8.33
CA GLY A 187 18.99 -11.30 -7.48
C GLY A 187 18.62 -9.96 -8.09
N VAL A 188 19.33 -8.90 -7.70
CA VAL A 188 19.16 -7.56 -8.23
C VAL A 188 19.81 -7.50 -9.61
N GLY A 189 19.00 -7.31 -10.65
CA GLY A 189 19.47 -7.30 -12.04
C GLY A 189 20.29 -6.07 -12.37
N THR A 190 21.27 -6.25 -13.24
CA THR A 190 22.02 -5.13 -13.86
C THR A 190 21.23 -4.52 -15.03
N SER A 191 20.25 -5.24 -15.58
CA SER A 191 19.32 -4.72 -16.61
C SER A 191 18.36 -3.75 -15.94
N THR A 192 18.35 -2.52 -16.44
CA THR A 192 17.52 -1.43 -15.98
C THR A 192 16.58 -0.96 -17.08
N SER A 193 15.36 -0.54 -16.68
CA SER A 193 14.48 0.22 -17.56
C SER A 193 14.66 1.71 -17.28
N TRP A 194 14.91 2.50 -18.32
CA TRP A 194 15.05 3.95 -18.23
C TRP A 194 13.91 4.63 -18.95
N SER A 195 13.36 5.66 -18.32
CA SER A 195 12.20 6.36 -18.87
C SER A 195 12.30 7.85 -18.62
N ASN A 196 12.21 8.65 -19.65
CA ASN A 196 12.25 10.11 -19.56
C ASN A 196 10.82 10.65 -19.67
N THR A 197 10.28 11.16 -18.56
CA THR A 197 8.91 11.68 -18.52
C THR A 197 8.70 12.61 -17.31
N GLY A 198 7.73 13.51 -17.42
CA GLY A 198 7.43 14.48 -16.35
C GLY A 198 8.40 15.66 -16.32
N ALA A 199 8.46 16.33 -15.18
CA ALA A 199 9.31 17.51 -14.98
C ALA A 199 10.78 17.10 -14.79
N ILE A 200 11.69 17.97 -15.23
CA ILE A 200 13.12 17.86 -14.91
C ILE A 200 13.31 18.28 -13.46
N ILE A 201 13.81 17.35 -12.62
CA ILE A 201 14.05 17.60 -11.21
C ILE A 201 15.50 18.04 -11.01
N ASN A 202 15.67 19.32 -10.81
CA ASN A 202 16.99 19.96 -10.69
C ASN A 202 16.94 21.22 -9.80
N GLY A 203 18.01 22.01 -9.83
CA GLY A 203 18.12 23.27 -9.10
C GLY A 203 18.58 23.05 -7.67
N VAL A 204 17.75 23.36 -6.68
CA VAL A 204 18.09 23.17 -5.27
C VAL A 204 17.85 21.71 -4.85
N SER A 205 18.73 21.16 -4.00
CA SER A 205 18.68 19.73 -3.58
C SER A 205 17.33 19.34 -2.95
N GLN A 206 16.64 20.27 -2.30
CA GLN A 206 15.31 20.05 -1.73
C GLN A 206 14.27 19.56 -2.76
N SER A 207 14.47 19.82 -4.07
CA SER A 207 13.59 19.26 -5.11
C SER A 207 13.66 17.72 -5.19
N ALA A 208 14.72 17.11 -4.65
CA ALA A 208 14.87 15.66 -4.52
C ALA A 208 13.94 15.05 -3.47
N TYR A 209 13.52 15.83 -2.46
CA TYR A 209 12.66 15.37 -1.37
C TYR A 209 11.24 15.08 -1.83
N GLY A 210 10.50 14.36 -0.98
CA GLY A 210 9.13 13.97 -1.19
C GLY A 210 8.98 12.54 -1.69
N GLN A 211 7.83 11.94 -1.35
CA GLN A 211 7.57 10.51 -1.60
C GLN A 211 7.30 10.20 -3.07
N LEU A 212 7.68 8.98 -3.47
CA LEU A 212 7.26 8.28 -4.68
C LEU A 212 6.45 7.04 -4.27
N LYS A 213 5.23 6.91 -4.76
CA LYS A 213 4.33 5.80 -4.44
C LYS A 213 3.72 5.19 -5.69
N ALA A 214 3.41 3.90 -5.61
CA ALA A 214 2.68 3.19 -6.66
C ALA A 214 1.22 2.98 -6.28
N SER A 215 0.35 3.03 -7.27
CA SER A 215 -1.05 2.63 -7.12
C SER A 215 -1.15 1.15 -6.71
N PRO A 216 -2.27 0.73 -6.08
CA PRO A 216 -2.45 -0.65 -5.65
C PRO A 216 -2.30 -1.67 -6.79
N ASP A 217 -2.75 -1.35 -7.98
CA ASP A 217 -2.64 -2.19 -9.17
C ASP A 217 -1.24 -2.16 -9.82
N GLY A 218 -0.32 -1.33 -9.29
CA GLY A 218 1.05 -1.19 -9.78
C GLY A 218 1.17 -0.54 -11.16
N ARG A 219 0.15 0.16 -11.66
CA ARG A 219 0.14 0.73 -13.02
C ARG A 219 0.31 2.24 -13.08
N LYS A 220 0.25 2.90 -11.93
CA LYS A 220 0.51 4.33 -11.77
C LYS A 220 1.58 4.55 -10.73
N LEU A 221 2.33 5.63 -10.94
CA LEU A 221 3.19 6.20 -9.91
C LEU A 221 2.71 7.62 -9.61
N ALA A 222 2.92 8.06 -8.38
CA ALA A 222 2.74 9.45 -8.00
C ALA A 222 3.96 9.92 -7.21
N ALA A 223 4.43 11.14 -7.48
CA ALA A 223 5.57 11.72 -6.79
C ALA A 223 5.28 13.16 -6.34
N CYS A 224 5.66 13.47 -5.11
CA CYS A 224 5.84 14.85 -4.66
C CYS A 224 7.28 15.28 -4.87
N HIS A 225 7.48 16.50 -5.34
CA HIS A 225 8.78 17.15 -5.43
C HIS A 225 8.71 18.43 -4.60
N TYR A 226 9.44 18.43 -3.51
CA TYR A 226 9.39 19.45 -2.49
C TYR A 226 9.98 20.78 -2.99
N GLY A 227 9.60 21.85 -2.33
CA GLY A 227 10.21 23.15 -2.49
C GLY A 227 9.73 24.12 -1.41
N THR A 228 10.47 25.21 -1.30
CA THR A 228 10.23 26.31 -0.39
C THR A 228 9.87 27.58 -1.16
N THR A 229 9.59 28.67 -0.44
CA THR A 229 9.39 29.98 -1.06
C THR A 229 10.63 30.51 -1.79
N THR A 230 11.82 30.00 -1.43
CA THR A 230 13.12 30.43 -2.00
C THR A 230 13.62 29.52 -3.11
N GLY A 231 12.97 28.38 -3.34
CA GLY A 231 13.35 27.43 -4.39
C GLY A 231 12.71 26.06 -4.26
N GLY A 232 12.93 25.22 -5.26
CA GLY A 232 12.39 23.89 -5.35
C GLY A 232 11.20 23.78 -6.29
N MET A 233 10.75 22.56 -6.55
CA MET A 233 9.76 22.30 -7.60
C MET A 233 8.32 22.55 -7.15
N ASN A 234 7.98 22.23 -5.90
CA ASN A 234 6.63 22.41 -5.34
C ASN A 234 5.51 21.77 -6.17
N ILE A 235 5.73 20.58 -6.73
CA ILE A 235 4.79 19.90 -7.61
C ILE A 235 4.43 18.51 -7.12
N VAL A 236 3.20 18.08 -7.43
CA VAL A 236 2.79 16.66 -7.40
C VAL A 236 2.52 16.21 -8.83
N GLN A 237 3.12 15.09 -9.21
CA GLN A 237 2.99 14.49 -10.53
C GLN A 237 2.44 13.06 -10.42
N ILE A 238 1.76 12.63 -11.49
CA ILE A 238 1.30 11.26 -11.69
C ILE A 238 1.81 10.76 -13.03
N TYR A 239 2.09 9.45 -13.11
CA TYR A 239 2.71 8.78 -14.25
C TYR A 239 2.03 7.46 -14.51
N ASP A 240 2.11 6.96 -15.75
CA ASP A 240 1.85 5.57 -16.08
C ASP A 240 3.07 4.72 -15.79
N PHE A 241 2.86 3.52 -15.29
CA PHE A 241 3.89 2.50 -15.11
C PHE A 241 3.50 1.21 -15.81
N ASN A 242 4.40 0.64 -16.59
CA ASN A 242 4.22 -0.65 -17.23
C ASN A 242 4.95 -1.75 -16.44
N PRO A 243 4.23 -2.56 -15.63
CA PRO A 243 4.88 -3.57 -14.80
C PRO A 243 5.47 -4.77 -15.57
N ALA A 244 5.20 -4.89 -16.88
CA ALA A 244 5.87 -5.88 -17.72
C ALA A 244 7.28 -5.46 -18.13
N THR A 245 7.53 -4.15 -18.26
CA THR A 245 8.77 -3.61 -18.82
C THR A 245 9.54 -2.71 -17.89
N GLY A 246 8.93 -2.29 -16.76
CA GLY A 246 9.49 -1.29 -15.83
C GLY A 246 9.47 0.15 -16.40
N PHE A 247 8.77 0.39 -17.51
CA PHE A 247 8.77 1.69 -18.20
C PHE A 247 7.77 2.65 -17.56
N VAL A 248 8.23 3.89 -17.31
CA VAL A 248 7.41 5.01 -16.80
C VAL A 248 7.10 5.96 -17.95
N SER A 249 5.86 6.42 -18.07
CA SER A 249 5.41 7.30 -19.16
C SER A 249 4.31 8.26 -18.72
N ASN A 250 3.93 9.15 -19.63
CA ASN A 250 2.79 10.05 -19.49
C ASN A 250 2.80 10.87 -18.17
N GLY A 251 3.99 11.36 -17.79
CA GLY A 251 4.15 12.19 -16.59
C GLY A 251 3.42 13.52 -16.72
N VAL A 252 2.45 13.77 -15.83
CA VAL A 252 1.66 15.00 -15.81
C VAL A 252 1.64 15.61 -14.41
N THR A 253 1.70 16.94 -14.33
CA THR A 253 1.58 17.69 -13.08
C THR A 253 0.11 17.86 -12.74
N LEU A 254 -0.28 17.36 -11.56
CA LEU A 254 -1.63 17.55 -11.03
C LEU A 254 -1.79 18.92 -10.39
N HIS A 255 -0.79 19.38 -9.65
CA HIS A 255 -0.86 20.62 -8.90
C HIS A 255 0.51 21.14 -8.50
N ASN A 256 0.57 22.47 -8.30
CA ASN A 256 1.71 23.16 -7.70
C ASN A 256 1.26 23.69 -6.32
N GLN A 257 1.97 23.31 -5.27
CA GLN A 257 1.68 23.73 -3.90
C GLN A 257 2.97 23.73 -3.08
N LEU A 258 3.20 24.81 -2.38
CA LEU A 258 4.37 24.96 -1.51
C LEU A 258 4.45 23.81 -0.49
N GLY A 259 5.63 23.21 -0.37
CA GLY A 259 5.95 22.22 0.64
C GLY A 259 5.36 20.82 0.41
N LEU A 260 4.95 20.46 -0.82
CA LEU A 260 4.49 19.12 -1.15
C LEU A 260 5.54 18.07 -0.79
N TYR A 261 5.15 17.05 0.04
CA TYR A 261 6.07 16.08 0.59
C TYR A 261 5.53 14.64 0.53
N GLY A 262 4.48 14.32 1.29
CA GLY A 262 3.85 13.00 1.31
C GLY A 262 2.87 12.81 0.17
N VAL A 263 2.78 11.59 -0.37
CA VAL A 263 1.78 11.20 -1.38
C VAL A 263 1.36 9.75 -1.17
N GLU A 264 0.07 9.42 -1.38
CA GLU A 264 -0.43 8.05 -1.34
C GLU A 264 -1.73 7.90 -2.12
N PHE A 265 -1.90 6.77 -2.80
CA PHE A 265 -3.14 6.38 -3.45
C PHE A 265 -4.13 5.78 -2.46
N SER A 266 -5.42 5.97 -2.70
CA SER A 266 -6.45 5.18 -2.02
C SER A 266 -6.30 3.69 -2.31
N PRO A 267 -6.83 2.80 -1.43
CA PRO A 267 -6.78 1.36 -1.65
C PRO A 267 -7.39 0.88 -2.98
N ASP A 268 -8.37 1.59 -3.52
CA ASP A 268 -8.97 1.29 -4.83
C ASP A 268 -8.27 2.01 -6.00
N GLY A 269 -7.24 2.81 -5.72
CA GLY A 269 -6.46 3.54 -6.72
C GLY A 269 -7.16 4.73 -7.38
N LYS A 270 -8.38 5.08 -6.97
CA LYS A 270 -9.20 6.13 -7.62
C LYS A 270 -8.99 7.52 -7.05
N VAL A 271 -8.43 7.60 -5.85
CA VAL A 271 -8.19 8.85 -5.13
C VAL A 271 -6.69 8.97 -4.83
N LEU A 272 -6.14 10.16 -5.02
CA LEU A 272 -4.78 10.50 -4.63
C LEU A 272 -4.82 11.50 -3.49
N TYR A 273 -3.98 11.28 -2.50
CA TYR A 273 -3.73 12.21 -1.39
C TYR A 273 -2.32 12.77 -1.48
N ALA A 274 -2.15 14.04 -1.19
CA ALA A 274 -0.83 14.63 -0.99
C ALA A 274 -0.84 15.60 0.19
N GLY A 275 0.25 15.56 0.96
CA GLY A 275 0.46 16.39 2.13
C GLY A 275 1.56 17.41 1.93
N THR A 276 1.48 18.53 2.65
CA THR A 276 2.53 19.55 2.68
C THR A 276 3.16 19.63 4.06
N ASN A 277 4.42 20.04 4.11
CA ASN A 277 5.08 20.33 5.39
C ASN A 277 4.48 21.55 6.13
N GLN A 278 3.49 22.20 5.53
CA GLN A 278 2.71 23.30 6.13
C GLN A 278 1.37 22.82 6.71
N GLY A 279 1.08 21.50 6.67
CA GLY A 279 -0.12 20.90 7.27
C GLY A 279 -1.33 20.83 6.36
N LEU A 280 -1.23 21.17 5.08
CA LEU A 280 -2.31 20.97 4.12
C LEU A 280 -2.35 19.48 3.71
N LEU A 281 -3.54 18.86 3.80
CA LEU A 281 -3.85 17.57 3.19
C LEU A 281 -4.80 17.81 2.02
N LEU A 282 -4.36 17.46 0.84
CA LEU A 282 -5.05 17.62 -0.42
C LEU A 282 -5.49 16.27 -0.98
N GLN A 283 -6.58 16.25 -1.74
CA GLN A 283 -7.13 15.06 -2.37
C GLN A 283 -7.52 15.36 -3.82
N TRP A 284 -7.36 14.38 -4.73
CA TRP A 284 -7.85 14.41 -6.12
C TRP A 284 -8.65 13.16 -6.43
N ASN A 285 -9.77 13.33 -7.15
CA ASN A 285 -10.50 12.24 -7.77
C ASN A 285 -9.86 11.93 -9.13
N LEU A 286 -9.09 10.86 -9.23
CA LEU A 286 -8.42 10.44 -10.46
C LEU A 286 -9.39 9.99 -11.55
N CYS A 287 -10.65 9.72 -11.18
CA CYS A 287 -11.73 9.31 -12.07
C CYS A 287 -12.66 10.46 -12.50
N ALA A 288 -12.28 11.70 -12.26
CA ALA A 288 -13.11 12.86 -12.62
C ALA A 288 -13.23 13.09 -14.15
N GLY A 289 -12.44 12.35 -14.96
CA GLY A 289 -12.48 12.44 -16.42
C GLY A 289 -11.14 12.89 -17.03
N THR A 290 -11.13 14.01 -17.76
CA THR A 290 -9.91 14.56 -18.38
C THR A 290 -8.92 15.04 -17.32
N LEU A 291 -7.64 15.23 -17.69
CA LEU A 291 -6.63 15.78 -16.78
C LEU A 291 -7.09 17.11 -16.14
N ALA A 292 -7.70 18.01 -16.90
CA ALA A 292 -8.21 19.27 -16.39
C ALA A 292 -9.32 19.05 -15.34
N GLN A 293 -10.20 18.07 -15.55
CA GLN A 293 -11.24 17.70 -14.58
C GLN A 293 -10.65 17.06 -13.32
N VAL A 294 -9.62 16.23 -13.47
CA VAL A 294 -8.89 15.68 -12.31
C VAL A 294 -8.20 16.79 -11.52
N GLN A 295 -7.51 17.71 -12.17
CA GLN A 295 -6.89 18.87 -11.51
C GLN A 295 -7.94 19.73 -10.79
N ALA A 296 -9.10 19.97 -11.42
CA ALA A 296 -10.22 20.72 -10.86
C ALA A 296 -10.93 20.01 -9.70
N SER A 297 -10.83 18.68 -9.61
CA SER A 297 -11.42 17.85 -8.53
C SER A 297 -10.71 17.99 -7.19
N ARG A 298 -9.65 18.79 -7.12
CA ARG A 298 -8.87 18.97 -5.91
C ARG A 298 -9.72 19.45 -4.74
N VAL A 299 -9.64 18.77 -3.61
CA VAL A 299 -10.28 19.13 -2.34
C VAL A 299 -9.22 19.28 -1.27
N GLN A 300 -9.32 20.33 -0.45
CA GLN A 300 -8.55 20.43 0.78
C GLN A 300 -9.28 19.66 1.87
N ILE A 301 -8.67 18.58 2.35
CA ILE A 301 -9.22 17.69 3.38
C ILE A 301 -8.94 18.26 4.76
N SER A 302 -7.74 18.81 4.97
CA SER A 302 -7.34 19.37 6.26
C SER A 302 -6.32 20.48 6.09
N ASN A 303 -6.29 21.39 7.07
CA ASN A 303 -5.25 22.38 7.32
C ASN A 303 -5.01 22.48 8.84
N ALA A 304 -4.73 21.34 9.47
CA ALA A 304 -4.67 21.18 10.92
C ALA A 304 -3.23 21.29 11.46
N GLY A 305 -2.59 22.45 11.30
CA GLY A 305 -1.29 22.74 11.89
C GLY A 305 -0.08 22.22 11.11
N PRO A 306 1.16 22.44 11.61
CA PRO A 306 2.38 22.21 10.85
C PRO A 306 2.65 20.74 10.63
N PHE A 307 3.33 20.46 9.52
CA PHE A 307 3.91 19.19 9.10
C PHE A 307 2.93 18.02 8.84
N ILE A 308 2.71 17.77 7.56
CA ILE A 308 2.37 16.44 7.06
C ILE A 308 3.65 15.87 6.45
N GLY A 309 4.14 14.79 7.03
CA GLY A 309 5.28 14.02 6.54
C GLY A 309 4.82 12.91 5.58
N SER A 310 5.35 11.72 5.76
CA SER A 310 4.99 10.54 4.99
C SER A 310 3.51 10.20 5.12
N ILE A 311 2.93 9.78 4.01
CA ILE A 311 1.57 9.23 3.94
C ILE A 311 1.70 7.77 3.49
N GLN A 312 1.06 6.84 4.23
CA GLN A 312 1.22 5.41 4.01
C GLN A 312 -0.09 4.65 4.20
N ARG A 313 -0.46 3.82 3.21
CA ARG A 313 -1.55 2.85 3.36
C ARG A 313 -1.21 1.84 4.45
N GLY A 314 -2.19 1.55 5.30
CA GLY A 314 -2.15 0.46 6.25
C GLY A 314 -2.72 -0.83 5.68
N PRO A 315 -2.38 -1.99 6.30
CA PRO A 315 -2.95 -3.27 5.90
C PRO A 315 -4.45 -3.38 6.22
N ASP A 316 -4.99 -2.48 7.04
CA ASP A 316 -6.43 -2.36 7.36
C ASP A 316 -7.23 -1.52 6.34
N GLY A 317 -6.60 -1.14 5.21
CA GLY A 317 -7.24 -0.37 4.14
C GLY A 317 -7.41 1.12 4.45
N LYS A 318 -6.91 1.61 5.57
CA LYS A 318 -6.85 3.05 5.88
C LYS A 318 -5.54 3.66 5.42
N ILE A 319 -5.45 5.00 5.50
CA ILE A 319 -4.23 5.73 5.21
C ILE A 319 -3.79 6.48 6.45
N TYR A 320 -2.54 6.28 6.84
CA TYR A 320 -1.91 6.90 8.00
C TYR A 320 -1.00 8.06 7.58
N VAL A 321 -0.99 9.11 8.38
CA VAL A 321 -0.31 10.36 8.07
C VAL A 321 0.63 10.72 9.23
N ALA A 322 1.92 10.82 8.95
CA ALA A 322 2.91 11.28 9.91
C ALA A 322 2.77 12.79 10.17
N ARG A 323 2.85 13.21 11.44
CA ARG A 323 2.57 14.58 11.88
C ARG A 323 3.68 15.18 12.74
N ASN A 324 4.88 14.60 12.79
CA ASN A 324 5.95 15.00 13.72
C ASN A 324 5.42 15.20 15.17
N ASN A 325 4.61 14.27 15.64
CA ASN A 325 3.87 14.33 16.91
C ASN A 325 3.93 12.97 17.62
N THR A 326 3.38 12.86 18.83
CA THR A 326 3.20 11.61 19.58
C THR A 326 1.93 10.85 19.19
N SER A 327 1.29 11.24 18.11
CA SER A 327 0.14 10.58 17.47
C SER A 327 0.24 10.70 15.96
N LEU A 328 -0.30 9.71 15.24
CA LEU A 328 -0.55 9.79 13.80
C LEU A 328 -1.96 10.29 13.53
N SER A 329 -2.16 10.88 12.36
CA SER A 329 -3.50 11.11 11.82
C SER A 329 -3.90 9.95 10.90
N VAL A 330 -5.20 9.79 10.65
CA VAL A 330 -5.73 8.69 9.83
C VAL A 330 -6.85 9.17 8.90
N ILE A 331 -6.86 8.66 7.68
CA ILE A 331 -7.97 8.76 6.72
C ILE A 331 -8.72 7.43 6.80
N ASN A 332 -9.92 7.44 7.39
CA ASN A 332 -10.67 6.22 7.70
C ASN A 332 -11.36 5.60 6.48
N ASN A 333 -11.83 6.43 5.53
CA ASN A 333 -12.55 6.01 4.33
C ASN A 333 -11.83 6.54 3.07
N PRO A 334 -10.58 6.10 2.78
CA PRO A 334 -9.74 6.75 1.79
C PRO A 334 -10.24 6.64 0.34
N ASN A 335 -11.17 5.74 0.05
CA ASN A 335 -11.79 5.61 -1.28
C ASN A 335 -12.89 6.65 -1.54
N VAL A 336 -13.28 7.43 -0.52
CA VAL A 336 -14.36 8.40 -0.61
C VAL A 336 -13.82 9.78 -0.97
N VAL A 337 -14.38 10.39 -2.02
CA VAL A 337 -14.02 11.73 -2.47
C VAL A 337 -14.57 12.79 -1.50
N GLY A 338 -13.77 13.81 -1.24
CA GLY A 338 -14.12 14.93 -0.38
C GLY A 338 -14.05 14.59 1.11
N LEU A 339 -14.73 15.38 1.93
CA LEU A 339 -14.69 15.26 3.40
C LEU A 339 -15.29 13.94 3.91
N GLY A 340 -16.06 13.21 3.09
CA GLY A 340 -16.53 11.86 3.40
C GLY A 340 -15.40 10.83 3.58
N CYS A 341 -14.17 11.16 3.19
CA CYS A 341 -12.99 10.32 3.47
C CYS A 341 -12.73 10.17 4.98
N ASN A 342 -13.38 10.94 5.83
CA ASN A 342 -13.37 10.84 7.29
C ASN A 342 -11.94 10.92 7.86
N TYR A 343 -11.25 12.02 7.58
CA TYR A 343 -9.93 12.30 8.16
C TYR A 343 -10.06 12.61 9.65
N SER A 344 -9.24 11.97 10.46
CA SER A 344 -9.15 12.18 11.91
C SER A 344 -7.73 12.60 12.27
N ASP A 345 -7.59 13.84 12.75
CA ASP A 345 -6.28 14.39 13.11
C ASP A 345 -5.80 13.84 14.45
N LEU A 346 -4.50 13.47 14.52
CA LEU A 346 -3.79 13.02 15.73
C LEU A 346 -4.55 11.97 16.56
N SER A 347 -5.29 11.08 15.89
CA SER A 347 -6.23 10.15 16.53
C SER A 347 -5.62 8.78 16.87
N ILE A 348 -4.40 8.49 16.40
CA ILE A 348 -3.70 7.23 16.65
C ILE A 348 -2.52 7.49 17.60
N PRO A 349 -2.67 7.25 18.91
CA PRO A 349 -1.63 7.53 19.88
C PRO A 349 -0.44 6.58 19.75
N LEU A 350 0.78 7.10 19.95
CA LEU A 350 2.05 6.37 19.89
C LEU A 350 2.67 6.15 21.28
N ALA A 351 1.86 6.06 22.33
CA ALA A 351 2.30 5.89 23.72
C ALA A 351 3.39 6.91 24.14
N ASN A 352 3.19 8.18 23.77
CA ASN A 352 4.10 9.32 23.98
C ASN A 352 5.46 9.21 23.27
N ARG A 353 5.60 8.37 22.25
CA ARG A 353 6.80 8.30 21.41
C ARG A 353 6.68 9.27 20.23
N PRO A 354 7.72 10.06 19.91
CA PRO A 354 7.69 10.96 18.76
C PRO A 354 7.68 10.19 17.42
N GLY A 355 6.61 10.31 16.64
CA GLY A 355 6.46 9.65 15.34
C GLY A 355 7.31 10.28 14.22
N ARG A 356 7.80 11.50 14.40
CA ARG A 356 8.59 12.23 13.41
C ARG A 356 7.86 12.36 12.07
N MET A 357 8.61 12.49 10.95
CA MET A 357 8.06 12.75 9.63
C MET A 357 7.94 11.48 8.77
N GLY A 358 8.66 10.40 9.11
CA GLY A 358 8.71 9.18 8.32
C GLY A 358 7.69 8.12 8.77
N LEU A 359 7.22 7.32 7.83
CA LEU A 359 6.51 6.05 8.03
C LEU A 359 7.20 4.97 7.21
N PRO A 360 7.05 3.67 7.57
CA PRO A 360 7.70 2.60 6.84
C PRO A 360 7.30 2.60 5.37
N ASN A 361 8.32 2.56 4.50
CA ASN A 361 8.13 2.48 3.06
C ASN A 361 8.00 1.02 2.65
N PHE A 362 6.81 0.62 2.24
CA PHE A 362 6.52 -0.74 1.81
C PHE A 362 6.46 -0.87 0.29
N ALA A 363 6.92 -2.02 -0.22
CA ALA A 363 6.56 -2.42 -1.57
C ALA A 363 5.03 -2.43 -1.75
N SER A 364 4.53 -1.91 -2.86
CA SER A 364 3.09 -1.65 -3.06
C SER A 364 2.22 -2.88 -2.82
N PHE A 365 2.74 -4.08 -3.11
CA PHE A 365 2.04 -5.35 -2.96
C PHE A 365 2.03 -5.91 -1.53
N TYR A 366 2.77 -5.34 -0.57
CA TYR A 366 2.68 -5.71 0.84
C TYR A 366 1.54 -5.01 1.58
N VAL A 367 1.01 -3.93 1.04
CA VAL A 367 -0.08 -3.12 1.61
C VAL A 367 -1.34 -3.13 0.73
N GLN A 368 -1.54 -4.20 -0.02
CA GLN A 368 -2.75 -4.39 -0.82
C GLN A 368 -3.93 -4.65 0.10
N PRO A 369 -5.07 -3.97 -0.10
CA PRO A 369 -6.31 -4.40 0.54
C PRO A 369 -6.61 -5.82 0.08
N GLN A 370 -6.92 -6.69 1.02
CA GLN A 370 -7.40 -8.01 0.66
C GLN A 370 -8.76 -7.84 -0.02
N PHE A 371 -8.91 -8.43 -1.20
CA PHE A 371 -10.22 -8.53 -1.82
C PHE A 371 -11.07 -9.47 -0.95
N ILE A 372 -12.05 -8.90 -0.25
CA ILE A 372 -13.04 -9.67 0.49
C ILE A 372 -14.23 -9.80 -0.44
N LEU A 373 -14.61 -11.04 -0.75
CA LEU A 373 -15.90 -11.27 -1.41
C LEU A 373 -17.01 -10.83 -0.45
N PRO A 374 -17.90 -9.91 -0.89
CA PRO A 374 -19.08 -9.55 -0.13
C PRO A 374 -19.90 -10.81 0.23
N GLU A 375 -20.70 -10.72 1.27
CA GLU A 375 -21.66 -11.78 1.55
C GLU A 375 -22.61 -11.91 0.37
N PRO A 376 -22.77 -13.11 -0.23
CA PRO A 376 -23.68 -13.30 -1.31
C PRO A 376 -25.13 -13.19 -0.81
N THR A 377 -26.02 -12.72 -1.66
CA THR A 377 -27.46 -12.76 -1.35
C THR A 377 -28.00 -14.14 -1.69
N ILE A 378 -28.63 -14.81 -0.72
CA ILE A 378 -29.18 -16.14 -0.88
C ILE A 378 -30.70 -16.07 -0.82
N VAL A 379 -31.37 -16.56 -1.86
CA VAL A 379 -32.83 -16.68 -1.92
C VAL A 379 -33.16 -18.15 -2.27
N CYS A 380 -33.68 -18.90 -1.31
CA CYS A 380 -33.85 -20.35 -1.41
C CYS A 380 -32.50 -21.03 -1.67
N ASN A 381 -32.36 -21.70 -2.83
CA ASN A 381 -31.13 -22.37 -3.29
C ASN A 381 -30.35 -21.56 -4.32
N THR A 382 -30.82 -20.35 -4.64
CA THR A 382 -30.16 -19.43 -5.59
C THR A 382 -29.27 -18.45 -4.86
N VAL A 383 -28.00 -18.39 -5.23
CA VAL A 383 -26.98 -17.52 -4.65
C VAL A 383 -26.53 -16.49 -5.68
N ASN A 384 -26.68 -15.22 -5.33
CA ASN A 384 -26.19 -14.11 -6.16
C ASN A 384 -24.87 -13.62 -5.60
N PHE A 385 -23.83 -13.77 -6.39
CA PHE A 385 -22.49 -13.27 -6.05
C PHE A 385 -22.30 -11.87 -6.65
N SER A 386 -21.71 -10.99 -5.88
CA SER A 386 -21.30 -9.67 -6.37
C SER A 386 -19.81 -9.49 -6.13
N PHE A 387 -19.10 -9.06 -7.17
CA PHE A 387 -17.70 -8.67 -7.03
C PHE A 387 -17.63 -7.15 -7.20
N PRO A 388 -17.20 -6.40 -6.18
CA PRO A 388 -17.07 -4.96 -6.28
C PRO A 388 -15.99 -4.64 -7.31
N THR A 389 -16.41 -4.19 -8.48
CA THR A 389 -15.45 -3.72 -9.48
C THR A 389 -14.93 -2.36 -9.12
N SER A 390 -13.63 -2.26 -8.99
CA SER A 390 -12.92 -0.99 -9.15
C SER A 390 -12.72 -0.63 -10.64
N GLN A 391 -13.50 -1.21 -11.56
CA GLN A 391 -13.42 -0.83 -12.97
C GLN A 391 -13.98 0.57 -13.15
N SER A 392 -13.11 1.54 -13.18
CA SER A 392 -13.44 2.90 -13.58
C SER A 392 -13.11 3.09 -15.04
N THR A 393 -14.13 2.95 -15.88
CA THR A 393 -14.11 3.59 -17.19
C THR A 393 -14.05 5.11 -16.94
N GLY A 394 -12.95 5.77 -17.31
CA GLY A 394 -12.83 7.23 -17.21
C GLY A 394 -11.87 7.78 -16.17
N CYS A 395 -11.18 6.95 -15.37
CA CYS A 395 -10.04 7.40 -14.56
C CYS A 395 -8.84 7.70 -15.46
N LEU A 396 -7.89 8.50 -14.99
CA LEU A 396 -6.55 8.64 -15.61
C LEU A 396 -5.79 7.30 -15.66
N THR A 397 -6.38 6.25 -15.15
CA THR A 397 -5.89 4.86 -15.20
C THR A 397 -6.32 4.19 -16.50
N GLN A 398 -5.45 3.36 -17.07
CA GLN A 398 -5.79 2.56 -18.27
C GLN A 398 -7.00 1.67 -17.97
N ASN A 399 -7.85 1.48 -18.98
CA ASN A 399 -9.01 0.58 -18.90
C ASN A 399 -8.51 -0.88 -18.76
N ILE A 400 -8.51 -1.38 -17.53
CA ILE A 400 -8.05 -2.74 -17.23
C ILE A 400 -9.22 -3.70 -17.43
N GLN A 401 -9.06 -4.62 -18.37
CA GLN A 401 -9.99 -5.73 -18.54
C GLN A 401 -9.60 -6.85 -17.58
N TYR A 402 -10.51 -7.20 -16.66
CA TYR A 402 -10.39 -8.37 -15.81
C TYR A 402 -11.25 -9.49 -16.36
N THR A 403 -10.74 -10.72 -16.26
CA THR A 403 -11.53 -11.93 -16.48
C THR A 403 -11.73 -12.64 -15.15
N TYR A 404 -12.86 -13.32 -15.01
CA TYR A 404 -13.26 -14.01 -13.81
C TYR A 404 -13.41 -15.49 -14.10
N LEU A 405 -13.06 -16.33 -13.15
CA LEU A 405 -13.34 -17.76 -13.18
C LEU A 405 -13.84 -18.15 -11.80
N TRP A 406 -15.14 -18.32 -11.68
CA TRP A 406 -15.79 -18.82 -10.48
C TRP A 406 -15.80 -20.34 -10.48
N ASN A 407 -15.58 -20.93 -9.32
CA ASN A 407 -15.87 -22.33 -9.00
C ASN A 407 -16.81 -22.31 -7.80
N PHE A 408 -18.02 -22.86 -7.97
CA PHE A 408 -19.05 -22.82 -6.94
C PHE A 408 -18.93 -23.92 -5.89
N GLY A 409 -17.96 -24.83 -6.04
CA GLY A 409 -17.71 -25.91 -5.08
C GLY A 409 -18.61 -27.13 -5.25
N ASP A 410 -19.49 -27.14 -6.27
CA ASP A 410 -20.37 -28.24 -6.68
C ASP A 410 -19.98 -28.84 -8.04
N GLY A 411 -18.86 -28.41 -8.60
CA GLY A 411 -18.36 -28.80 -9.91
C GLY A 411 -18.75 -27.86 -11.05
N GLN A 412 -19.61 -26.85 -10.80
CA GLN A 412 -19.98 -25.85 -11.79
C GLN A 412 -19.10 -24.60 -11.69
N THR A 413 -19.01 -23.88 -12.81
CA THR A 413 -18.16 -22.69 -12.95
C THR A 413 -18.88 -21.56 -13.69
N SER A 414 -18.42 -20.30 -13.54
CA SER A 414 -18.88 -19.16 -14.34
C SER A 414 -17.69 -18.24 -14.65
N THR A 415 -17.80 -17.51 -15.76
CA THR A 415 -16.86 -16.44 -16.14
C THR A 415 -17.47 -15.04 -16.01
N GLU A 416 -18.70 -14.95 -15.57
CA GLU A 416 -19.36 -13.68 -15.32
C GLU A 416 -18.72 -12.96 -14.12
N GLN A 417 -18.74 -11.64 -14.13
CA GLN A 417 -18.24 -10.84 -13.02
C GLN A 417 -19.11 -10.99 -11.77
N ASN A 418 -20.41 -11.00 -11.93
CA ASN A 418 -21.42 -11.10 -10.86
C ASN A 418 -22.39 -12.25 -11.19
N PRO A 419 -21.97 -13.51 -11.02
CA PRO A 419 -22.80 -14.64 -11.40
C PRO A 419 -23.93 -14.87 -10.40
N THR A 420 -25.01 -15.43 -10.91
CA THR A 420 -26.07 -16.08 -10.14
C THR A 420 -25.90 -17.59 -10.31
N HIS A 421 -25.91 -18.34 -9.21
CA HIS A 421 -25.76 -19.79 -9.23
C HIS A 421 -26.85 -20.46 -8.39
N GLU A 422 -27.47 -21.52 -8.95
CA GLU A 422 -28.47 -22.34 -8.28
C GLU A 422 -27.84 -23.66 -7.82
N TYR A 423 -27.89 -23.93 -6.51
CA TYR A 423 -27.42 -25.18 -5.94
C TYR A 423 -28.54 -26.20 -5.89
N LEU A 424 -28.32 -27.41 -6.39
CA LEU A 424 -29.28 -28.48 -6.39
C LEU A 424 -29.58 -29.03 -4.99
N LEU A 425 -28.62 -28.94 -4.08
CA LEU A 425 -28.73 -29.45 -2.71
C LEU A 425 -28.37 -28.35 -1.70
N ALA A 426 -29.05 -28.41 -0.56
CA ALA A 426 -28.60 -27.63 0.60
C ALA A 426 -27.23 -28.15 1.09
N GLY A 427 -26.38 -27.26 1.54
CA GLY A 427 -25.05 -27.68 2.00
C GLY A 427 -24.08 -26.54 2.20
N VAL A 428 -22.87 -26.89 2.58
CA VAL A 428 -21.74 -25.95 2.73
C VAL A 428 -20.82 -26.12 1.52
N TYR A 429 -20.63 -25.06 0.77
CA TYR A 429 -19.84 -25.04 -0.45
C TYR A 429 -18.60 -24.15 -0.30
N ASN A 430 -17.45 -24.65 -0.75
CA ASN A 430 -16.22 -23.88 -0.84
C ASN A 430 -16.18 -23.18 -2.21
N VAL A 431 -16.64 -21.96 -2.27
CA VAL A 431 -16.67 -21.15 -3.50
C VAL A 431 -15.35 -20.43 -3.65
N SER A 432 -14.83 -20.38 -4.88
CA SER A 432 -13.67 -19.57 -5.21
C SER A 432 -13.91 -18.74 -6.46
N VAL A 433 -13.27 -17.56 -6.53
CA VAL A 433 -13.16 -16.77 -7.75
C VAL A 433 -11.70 -16.47 -8.04
N THR A 434 -11.24 -16.83 -9.23
CA THR A 434 -9.95 -16.40 -9.76
C THR A 434 -10.17 -15.20 -10.67
N ILE A 435 -9.49 -14.10 -10.35
CA ILE A 435 -9.57 -12.83 -11.06
C ILE A 435 -8.24 -12.64 -11.77
N ASN A 436 -8.28 -12.61 -13.11
CA ASN A 436 -7.10 -12.39 -13.92
C ASN A 436 -7.16 -10.99 -14.53
N GLY A 437 -6.19 -10.17 -14.21
CA GLY A 437 -5.88 -8.91 -14.91
C GLY A 437 -4.68 -9.11 -15.85
N PRO A 438 -4.31 -8.08 -16.62
CA PRO A 438 -3.18 -8.18 -17.55
C PRO A 438 -1.83 -8.50 -16.90
N CYS A 439 -1.70 -8.27 -15.59
CA CYS A 439 -0.48 -8.49 -14.81
C CYS A 439 -0.74 -9.04 -13.41
N THR A 440 -1.95 -9.51 -13.13
CA THR A 440 -2.33 -10.03 -11.81
C THR A 440 -3.26 -11.20 -11.96
N SER A 441 -3.07 -12.22 -11.14
CA SER A 441 -4.04 -13.30 -10.93
C SER A 441 -4.19 -13.49 -9.43
N THR A 442 -5.41 -13.41 -8.93
CA THR A 442 -5.72 -13.56 -7.51
C THR A 442 -6.90 -14.49 -7.36
N THR A 443 -6.80 -15.49 -6.48
CA THR A 443 -7.91 -16.37 -6.13
C THR A 443 -8.40 -16.04 -4.73
N ILE A 444 -9.70 -15.83 -4.60
CA ILE A 444 -10.40 -15.56 -3.33
C ILE A 444 -11.31 -16.74 -3.05
N ASN A 445 -11.26 -17.25 -1.82
CA ASN A 445 -12.10 -18.35 -1.37
C ASN A 445 -13.14 -17.84 -0.38
N LYS A 446 -14.35 -18.45 -0.43
CA LYS A 446 -15.42 -18.16 0.50
C LYS A 446 -16.25 -19.43 0.78
N VAL A 447 -16.58 -19.62 2.03
CA VAL A 447 -17.53 -20.66 2.43
C VAL A 447 -18.94 -20.09 2.33
N VAL A 448 -19.81 -20.76 1.58
CA VAL A 448 -21.21 -20.38 1.38
C VAL A 448 -22.10 -21.50 1.96
N ASN A 449 -23.00 -21.13 2.85
CA ASN A 449 -23.98 -22.07 3.44
C ASN A 449 -25.32 -21.89 2.76
N VAL A 450 -25.71 -22.84 1.92
CA VAL A 450 -26.99 -22.88 1.22
C VAL A 450 -28.03 -23.56 2.11
N PRO A 451 -29.07 -22.87 2.58
CA PRO A 451 -30.07 -23.44 3.46
C PRO A 451 -30.93 -24.48 2.73
N PRO A 452 -31.57 -25.41 3.45
CA PRO A 452 -32.58 -26.28 2.85
C PRO A 452 -33.71 -25.44 2.25
N GLY A 453 -33.98 -25.62 0.97
CA GLY A 453 -35.10 -24.95 0.31
C GLY A 453 -36.41 -25.32 1.01
N GLY A 454 -37.13 -24.35 1.53
CA GLY A 454 -38.45 -24.56 2.11
C GLY A 454 -39.44 -24.99 1.03
N ILE A 455 -39.81 -26.26 0.96
CA ILE A 455 -40.94 -26.71 0.13
C ILE A 455 -42.19 -26.26 0.87
N THR A 456 -42.85 -25.22 0.37
CA THR A 456 -44.22 -24.88 0.83
C THR A 456 -45.16 -25.88 0.17
N VAL A 457 -45.47 -26.96 0.86
CA VAL A 457 -46.50 -27.90 0.42
C VAL A 457 -47.86 -27.25 0.74
N SER A 458 -48.53 -26.70 -0.24
CA SER A 458 -49.93 -26.30 -0.12
C SER A 458 -50.77 -27.56 -0.24
N LEU A 459 -51.24 -28.11 0.90
CA LEU A 459 -52.26 -29.14 0.92
C LEU A 459 -53.59 -28.50 0.53
N TYR A 460 -54.00 -28.71 -0.71
CA TYR A 460 -55.39 -28.47 -1.08
C TYR A 460 -56.24 -29.65 -0.53
N THR A 461 -57.03 -29.40 0.51
CA THR A 461 -58.08 -30.32 0.91
C THR A 461 -59.30 -30.08 0.00
N ASN A 462 -59.72 -31.11 -0.75
CA ASN A 462 -60.98 -31.15 -1.49
C ASN A 462 -62.16 -31.19 -0.53
#